data_d2cb273d21a5bb0453ba545be5132151
#
_entry.id   d2cb273d21a5bb0453ba545be5132151
#
_cell.length_a   1.000
_cell.length_b   1.000
_cell.length_c   1.000
_cell.angle_alpha   90.00
_cell.angle_beta   90.00
_cell.angle_gamma   90.00
#
_symmetry.space_group_name_H-M   'P 1'
#
loop_
_entity.id
_entity.type
_entity.pdbx_description
1 polymer ?
#
loop_
_entity_poly.entity_id
_entity_poly.type
_entity_poly.pdbx_seq_one_letter_code
_entity_poly.pdbx_strand_id
1 'polypeptide(L)'
;AIQTNGLLLNAQWAKFLKENKFLVGLSYDSLIHDRFRLDAFGKGTRTEVVRAAKIMEKYGVEFNILTVVTADVARNIKKVYEDMKRRRFRYLQFIPCLNPLDNDKNFEYTLGNDDYLYFLKTLFSLWYEDFMAGNYISIRYFDNLYALFIGERAEQCGMSGQCNIQYVVEGNGD
;
A
#
# COMPACT_ATOMS: atom_id res chain seq x y z
N ALA A 1 8.23 -12.42 -2.66
CA ALA A 1 7.30 -11.51 -1.97
C ALA A 1 5.95 -12.19 -1.74
N ILE A 2 5.21 -11.75 -0.73
CA ILE A 2 3.85 -12.20 -0.43
C ILE A 2 2.97 -11.01 -0.06
N GLN A 3 1.70 -11.01 -0.47
CA GLN A 3 0.72 -10.02 -0.04
C GLN A 3 -0.27 -10.65 0.94
N THR A 4 -0.66 -9.91 1.97
CA THR A 4 -1.58 -10.41 3.00
C THR A 4 -2.42 -9.29 3.61
N ASN A 5 -3.62 -9.66 4.09
CA ASN A 5 -4.42 -8.79 4.96
C ASN A 5 -3.94 -8.81 6.42
N GLY A 6 -2.98 -9.68 6.77
CA GLY A 6 -2.35 -9.73 8.08
C GLY A 6 -3.18 -10.36 9.21
N LEU A 7 -4.43 -10.77 8.97
CA LEU A 7 -5.33 -11.22 10.05
C LEU A 7 -4.84 -12.47 10.78
N LEU A 8 -4.24 -13.40 10.04
CA LEU A 8 -3.71 -14.65 10.59
C LEU A 8 -2.23 -14.55 11.01
N LEU A 9 -1.61 -13.38 10.83
CA LEU A 9 -0.20 -13.18 11.12
C LEU A 9 0.05 -13.21 12.63
N ASN A 10 0.92 -14.11 13.04
CA ASN A 10 1.33 -14.32 14.43
C ASN A 10 2.85 -14.44 14.54
N ALA A 11 3.37 -14.69 15.74
CA ALA A 11 4.81 -14.82 15.96
C ALA A 11 5.47 -15.97 15.18
N GLN A 12 4.76 -17.08 14.98
CA GLN A 12 5.27 -18.24 14.24
C GLN A 12 5.41 -17.88 12.74
N TRP A 13 4.39 -17.26 12.15
CA TRP A 13 4.44 -16.74 10.81
C TRP A 13 5.55 -15.70 10.63
N ALA A 14 5.70 -14.76 11.56
CA ALA A 14 6.73 -13.73 11.47
C ALA A 14 8.15 -14.33 11.49
N LYS A 15 8.42 -15.34 12.33
CA LYS A 15 9.68 -16.07 12.32
C LYS A 15 9.94 -16.74 10.96
N PHE A 16 8.97 -17.49 10.44
CA PHE A 16 9.05 -18.15 9.14
C PHE A 16 9.36 -17.16 8.01
N LEU A 17 8.62 -16.05 7.95
CA LEU A 17 8.80 -15.01 6.92
C LEU A 17 10.19 -14.38 7.00
N LYS A 18 10.70 -14.13 8.23
CA LYS A 18 12.05 -13.59 8.44
C LYS A 18 13.12 -14.56 8.04
N GLU A 19 13.07 -15.82 8.48
CA GLU A 19 14.04 -16.87 8.19
C GLU A 19 14.15 -17.13 6.68
N ASN A 20 13.02 -17.09 5.97
CA ASN A 20 12.95 -17.29 4.53
C ASN A 20 13.06 -16.00 3.71
N LYS A 21 13.41 -14.87 4.33
CA LYS A 21 13.63 -13.56 3.68
C LYS A 21 12.47 -13.10 2.78
N PHE A 22 11.23 -13.31 3.23
CA PHE A 22 10.08 -12.80 2.51
C PHE A 22 9.93 -11.29 2.68
N LEU A 23 9.73 -10.58 1.56
CA LEU A 23 9.18 -9.22 1.60
C LEU A 23 7.65 -9.33 1.66
N VAL A 24 7.05 -8.71 2.67
CA VAL A 24 5.61 -8.79 2.93
C VAL A 24 4.91 -7.50 2.53
N GLY A 25 3.93 -7.58 1.64
CA GLY A 25 2.99 -6.49 1.36
C GLY A 25 1.79 -6.60 2.31
N LEU A 26 1.70 -5.70 3.29
CA LEU A 26 0.60 -5.67 4.25
C LEU A 26 -0.48 -4.70 3.78
N SER A 27 -1.69 -5.22 3.55
CA SER A 27 -2.82 -4.39 3.15
C SER A 27 -3.32 -3.53 4.30
N TYR A 28 -3.22 -2.20 4.16
CA TYR A 28 -3.67 -1.26 5.18
C TYR A 28 -4.09 0.08 4.58
N ASP A 29 -5.38 0.43 4.73
CA ASP A 29 -5.96 1.66 4.15
C ASP A 29 -6.18 2.76 5.20
N SER A 30 -5.37 2.79 6.27
CA SER A 30 -5.36 3.82 7.30
C SER A 30 -6.73 4.02 7.98
N LEU A 31 -7.20 5.26 8.04
CA LEU A 31 -8.47 5.63 8.69
C LEU A 31 -9.69 5.10 7.95
N ILE A 32 -9.54 4.79 6.66
CA ILE A 32 -10.63 4.31 5.80
C ILE A 32 -10.73 2.77 5.84
N HIS A 33 -9.75 2.09 6.45
CA HIS A 33 -9.60 0.64 6.43
C HIS A 33 -10.89 -0.11 6.77
N ASP A 34 -11.51 0.22 7.89
CA ASP A 34 -12.69 -0.49 8.39
C ASP A 34 -13.98 -0.24 7.59
N ARG A 35 -13.95 0.66 6.58
CA ARG A 35 -15.06 0.85 5.66
C ARG A 35 -15.14 -0.26 4.61
N PHE A 36 -14.00 -0.77 4.19
CA PHE A 36 -13.90 -1.71 3.07
C PHE A 36 -13.31 -3.07 3.45
N ARG A 37 -12.59 -3.16 4.57
CA ARG A 37 -11.93 -4.40 5.01
C ARG A 37 -12.55 -4.89 6.30
N LEU A 38 -13.58 -5.72 6.09
CA LEU A 38 -14.35 -6.32 7.16
C LEU A 38 -13.98 -7.80 7.29
N ASP A 39 -14.15 -8.35 8.49
CA ASP A 39 -14.09 -9.80 8.70
C ASP A 39 -15.39 -10.49 8.24
N ALA A 40 -15.44 -11.81 8.42
CA ALA A 40 -16.62 -12.61 8.04
C ALA A 40 -17.91 -12.24 8.82
N PHE A 41 -17.79 -11.46 9.88
CA PHE A 41 -18.89 -10.99 10.73
C PHE A 41 -19.24 -9.53 10.48
N GLY A 42 -18.62 -8.88 9.49
CA GLY A 42 -18.84 -7.48 9.16
C GLY A 42 -18.13 -6.49 10.10
N LYS A 43 -17.18 -6.94 10.93
CA LYS A 43 -16.40 -6.08 11.82
C LYS A 43 -15.14 -5.58 11.12
N GLY A 44 -14.79 -4.30 11.34
CA GLY A 44 -13.54 -3.71 10.84
C GLY A 44 -12.30 -4.42 11.38
N THR A 45 -11.28 -4.54 10.54
CA THR A 45 -10.05 -5.33 10.81
C THR A 45 -8.80 -4.48 11.03
N ARG A 46 -8.91 -3.16 11.10
CA ARG A 46 -7.80 -2.23 11.24
C ARG A 46 -6.90 -2.52 12.45
N THR A 47 -7.50 -2.84 13.59
CA THR A 47 -6.77 -3.12 14.82
C THR A 47 -5.89 -4.36 14.70
N GLU A 48 -6.43 -5.41 14.07
CA GLU A 48 -5.76 -6.68 13.82
C GLU A 48 -4.56 -6.47 12.87
N VAL A 49 -4.73 -5.68 11.82
CA VAL A 49 -3.67 -5.37 10.86
C VAL A 49 -2.55 -4.55 11.51
N VAL A 50 -2.88 -3.57 12.33
CA VAL A 50 -1.88 -2.82 13.10
C VAL A 50 -1.11 -3.71 14.07
N ARG A 51 -1.79 -4.68 14.71
CA ARG A 51 -1.13 -5.70 15.53
C ARG A 51 -0.18 -6.56 14.71
N ALA A 52 -0.59 -6.97 13.50
CA ALA A 52 0.26 -7.73 12.58
C ALA A 52 1.54 -6.96 12.20
N ALA A 53 1.43 -5.67 11.88
CA ALA A 53 2.57 -4.82 11.62
C ALA A 53 3.56 -4.79 12.79
N LYS A 54 3.07 -4.58 14.02
CA LYS A 54 3.90 -4.60 15.24
C LYS A 54 4.61 -5.95 15.47
N ILE A 55 3.95 -7.06 15.14
CA ILE A 55 4.57 -8.39 15.21
C ILE A 55 5.69 -8.47 14.17
N MET A 56 5.47 -8.06 12.93
CA MET A 56 6.50 -8.06 11.90
C MET A 56 7.71 -7.19 12.29
N GLU A 57 7.48 -5.99 12.79
CA GLU A 57 8.54 -5.12 13.31
C GLU A 57 9.35 -5.80 14.42
N LYS A 58 8.67 -6.39 15.40
CA LYS A 58 9.31 -7.10 16.52
C LYS A 58 10.24 -8.22 16.06
N TYR A 59 9.87 -8.95 15.00
CA TYR A 59 10.65 -10.07 14.47
C TYR A 59 11.58 -9.66 13.32
N GLY A 60 11.64 -8.37 12.97
CA GLY A 60 12.52 -7.85 11.92
C GLY A 60 12.14 -8.33 10.51
N VAL A 61 10.86 -8.63 10.27
CA VAL A 61 10.34 -8.96 8.92
C VAL A 61 10.32 -7.70 8.08
N GLU A 62 10.82 -7.77 6.87
CA GLU A 62 10.71 -6.67 5.91
C GLU A 62 9.31 -6.60 5.32
N PHE A 63 8.67 -5.44 5.44
CA PHE A 63 7.33 -5.26 4.89
C PHE A 63 7.10 -3.84 4.38
N ASN A 64 6.21 -3.73 3.42
CA ASN A 64 5.66 -2.48 2.93
C ASN A 64 4.14 -2.44 3.16
N ILE A 65 3.61 -1.24 3.24
CA ILE A 65 2.17 -1.00 3.35
C ILE A 65 1.59 -0.84 1.95
N LEU A 66 0.55 -1.62 1.67
CA LEU A 66 -0.24 -1.54 0.44
C LEU A 66 -1.57 -0.86 0.75
N THR A 67 -1.80 0.31 0.17
CA THR A 67 -3.03 1.10 0.34
C THR A 67 -3.76 1.21 -0.99
N VAL A 68 -5.01 0.81 -1.03
CA VAL A 68 -5.88 1.03 -2.19
C VAL A 68 -6.41 2.46 -2.15
N VAL A 69 -6.11 3.23 -3.20
CA VAL A 69 -6.55 4.63 -3.32
C VAL A 69 -7.96 4.66 -3.89
N THR A 70 -8.94 4.64 -3.02
CA THR A 70 -10.33 4.96 -3.33
C THR A 70 -10.54 6.48 -3.33
N ALA A 71 -11.70 6.97 -3.76
CA ALA A 71 -12.07 8.39 -3.64
C ALA A 71 -11.94 8.89 -2.18
N ASP A 72 -12.32 8.06 -1.19
CA ASP A 72 -12.20 8.41 0.22
C ASP A 72 -10.75 8.55 0.69
N VAL A 73 -9.88 7.63 0.29
CA VAL A 73 -8.45 7.71 0.59
C VAL A 73 -7.86 8.95 -0.06
N ALA A 74 -8.20 9.21 -1.32
CA ALA A 74 -7.71 10.37 -2.06
C ALA A 74 -8.07 11.70 -1.38
N ARG A 75 -9.33 11.89 -1.04
CA ARG A 75 -9.84 13.10 -0.38
C ARG A 75 -9.29 13.30 1.03
N ASN A 76 -8.91 12.22 1.71
CA ASN A 76 -8.37 12.24 3.07
C ASN A 76 -6.85 12.02 3.13
N ILE A 77 -6.12 12.16 2.03
CA ILE A 77 -4.71 11.78 1.93
C ILE A 77 -3.82 12.42 3.01
N LYS A 78 -4.07 13.66 3.41
CA LYS A 78 -3.33 14.31 4.51
C LYS A 78 -3.41 13.50 5.80
N LYS A 79 -4.63 13.11 6.21
CA LYS A 79 -4.87 12.32 7.43
C LYS A 79 -4.32 10.90 7.30
N VAL A 80 -4.43 10.30 6.11
CA VAL A 80 -3.90 8.97 5.78
C VAL A 80 -2.38 8.97 5.94
N TYR A 81 -1.69 9.94 5.33
CA TYR A 81 -0.24 10.06 5.39
C TYR A 81 0.25 10.30 6.83
N GLU A 82 -0.41 11.18 7.58
CA GLU A 82 -0.10 11.42 8.99
C GLU A 82 -0.30 10.17 9.87
N ASP A 83 -1.32 9.35 9.61
CA ASP A 83 -1.50 8.08 10.33
C ASP A 83 -0.36 7.09 10.02
N MET A 84 0.10 7.02 8.76
CA MET A 84 1.27 6.21 8.37
C MET A 84 2.54 6.67 9.11
N LYS A 85 2.79 7.98 9.17
CA LYS A 85 3.93 8.59 9.89
C LYS A 85 3.88 8.26 11.38
N ARG A 86 2.75 8.45 12.05
CA ARG A 86 2.57 8.11 13.48
C ARG A 86 2.85 6.65 13.79
N ARG A 87 2.56 5.75 12.83
CA ARG A 87 2.85 4.32 12.94
C ARG A 87 4.28 3.96 12.56
N ARG A 88 5.07 4.92 12.11
CA ARG A 88 6.45 4.74 11.66
C ARG A 88 6.57 3.80 10.45
N PHE A 89 5.53 3.71 9.62
CA PHE A 89 5.60 2.98 8.36
C PHE A 89 6.50 3.73 7.39
N ARG A 90 7.54 3.07 6.89
CA ARG A 90 8.60 3.67 6.08
C ARG A 90 8.53 3.32 4.60
N TYR A 91 7.81 2.30 4.24
CA TYR A 91 7.69 1.82 2.86
C TYR A 91 6.22 1.76 2.48
N LEU A 92 5.81 2.65 1.59
CA LEU A 92 4.40 2.84 1.21
C LEU A 92 4.22 2.60 -0.28
N GLN A 93 3.19 1.84 -0.63
CA GLN A 93 2.74 1.66 -1.99
C GLN A 93 1.25 2.00 -2.08
N PHE A 94 0.92 2.98 -2.87
CA PHE A 94 -0.45 3.39 -3.15
C PHE A 94 -0.88 2.82 -4.51
N ILE A 95 -2.02 2.13 -4.53
CA ILE A 95 -2.54 1.41 -5.70
C ILE A 95 -3.87 2.04 -6.08
N PRO A 96 -3.99 2.73 -7.23
CA PRO A 96 -5.26 3.31 -7.67
C PRO A 96 -6.36 2.26 -7.76
N CYS A 97 -7.55 2.58 -7.21
CA CYS A 97 -8.73 1.75 -7.35
C CYS A 97 -9.36 2.00 -8.72
N LEU A 98 -9.24 1.02 -9.60
CA LEU A 98 -9.83 1.07 -10.94
C LEU A 98 -11.24 0.49 -10.93
N ASN A 99 -12.10 1.03 -11.79
CA ASN A 99 -13.40 0.41 -12.06
C ASN A 99 -13.23 -0.92 -12.79
N PRO A 100 -14.16 -1.87 -12.59
CA PRO A 100 -14.22 -3.05 -13.43
C PRO A 100 -14.35 -2.67 -14.91
N LEU A 101 -13.60 -3.35 -15.78
CA LEU A 101 -13.55 -3.04 -17.23
C LEU A 101 -14.91 -3.14 -17.92
N ASP A 102 -15.78 -4.02 -17.44
CA ASP A 102 -17.09 -4.31 -18.06
C ASP A 102 -18.26 -3.60 -17.37
N ASN A 103 -17.97 -2.59 -16.53
CA ASN A 103 -19.02 -1.97 -15.74
C ASN A 103 -18.88 -0.45 -15.72
N ASP A 104 -19.74 0.24 -16.49
CA ASP A 104 -19.83 1.70 -16.55
C ASP A 104 -20.47 2.33 -15.29
N LYS A 105 -20.83 1.52 -14.29
CA LYS A 105 -21.40 2.04 -13.04
C LYS A 105 -20.30 2.67 -12.19
N ASN A 106 -20.48 3.92 -11.85
CA ASN A 106 -19.68 4.57 -10.82
C ASN A 106 -20.09 4.04 -9.44
N PHE A 107 -19.17 3.38 -8.79
CA PHE A 107 -19.33 2.99 -7.39
C PHE A 107 -18.93 4.16 -6.48
N GLU A 108 -19.46 4.19 -5.25
CA GLU A 108 -19.15 5.23 -4.26
C GLU A 108 -17.64 5.36 -3.97
N TYR A 109 -16.91 4.27 -4.14
CA TYR A 109 -15.44 4.22 -3.94
C TYR A 109 -14.63 4.53 -5.21
N THR A 110 -15.30 4.77 -6.36
CA THR A 110 -14.63 5.03 -7.64
C THR A 110 -13.68 6.22 -7.54
N LEU A 111 -12.44 6.02 -7.95
CA LEU A 111 -11.43 7.07 -7.99
C LEU A 111 -11.57 7.87 -9.28
N GLY A 112 -12.11 9.08 -9.18
CA GLY A 112 -12.18 10.02 -10.30
C GLY A 112 -10.83 10.68 -10.60
N ASN A 113 -10.71 11.24 -11.81
CA ASN A 113 -9.47 11.90 -12.25
C ASN A 113 -9.09 13.09 -11.35
N ASP A 114 -10.05 13.90 -10.94
CA ASP A 114 -9.81 15.06 -10.09
C ASP A 114 -9.37 14.65 -8.67
N ASP A 115 -10.01 13.61 -8.10
CA ASP A 115 -9.61 13.05 -6.82
C ASP A 115 -8.20 12.47 -6.87
N TYR A 116 -7.85 11.78 -7.98
CA TYR A 116 -6.51 11.23 -8.15
C TYR A 116 -5.44 12.32 -8.35
N LEU A 117 -5.75 13.35 -9.11
CA LEU A 117 -4.86 14.51 -9.27
C LEU A 117 -4.63 15.22 -7.93
N TYR A 118 -5.68 15.45 -7.16
CA TYR A 118 -5.59 16.02 -5.82
C TYR A 118 -4.72 15.16 -4.91
N PHE A 119 -4.97 13.84 -4.93
CA PHE A 119 -4.18 12.85 -4.17
C PHE A 119 -2.68 12.96 -4.47
N LEU A 120 -2.30 12.88 -5.77
CA LEU A 120 -0.90 12.91 -6.17
C LEU A 120 -0.22 14.22 -5.78
N LYS A 121 -0.83 15.37 -6.08
CA LYS A 121 -0.26 16.68 -5.75
C LYS A 121 -0.09 16.85 -4.23
N THR A 122 -1.11 16.51 -3.47
CA THR A 122 -1.07 16.66 -2.02
C THR A 122 -0.07 15.72 -1.37
N LEU A 123 -0.07 14.44 -1.77
CA LEU A 123 0.88 13.46 -1.24
C LEU A 123 2.32 13.83 -1.58
N PHE A 124 2.57 14.31 -2.82
CA PHE A 124 3.90 14.76 -3.22
C PHE A 124 4.39 15.94 -2.37
N SER A 125 3.54 16.95 -2.13
CA SER A 125 3.93 18.10 -1.29
C SER A 125 4.30 17.66 0.12
N LEU A 126 3.48 16.81 0.76
CA LEU A 126 3.75 16.30 2.11
C LEU A 126 5.01 15.45 2.17
N TRP A 127 5.19 14.57 1.19
CA TRP A 127 6.38 13.74 1.07
C TRP A 127 7.65 14.57 0.85
N TYR A 128 7.57 15.59 0.00
CA TYR A 128 8.71 16.48 -0.28
C TYR A 128 9.10 17.32 0.94
N GLU A 129 8.14 17.84 1.69
CA GLU A 129 8.39 18.52 2.97
C GLU A 129 9.13 17.61 3.96
N ASP A 130 8.69 16.37 4.14
CA ASP A 130 9.34 15.39 5.00
C ASP A 130 10.74 15.02 4.49
N PHE A 131 10.89 14.85 3.17
CA PHE A 131 12.19 14.58 2.54
C PHE A 131 13.20 15.70 2.82
N MET A 132 12.79 16.97 2.62
CA MET A 132 13.63 18.14 2.89
C MET A 132 13.96 18.31 4.37
N ALA A 133 13.09 17.84 5.27
CA ALA A 133 13.32 17.81 6.72
C ALA A 133 14.18 16.62 7.19
N GLY A 134 14.65 15.75 6.28
CA GLY A 134 15.43 14.56 6.60
C GLY A 134 14.61 13.38 7.10
N ASN A 135 13.28 13.43 7.00
CA ASN A 135 12.35 12.38 7.42
C ASN A 135 11.92 11.53 6.23
N TYR A 136 12.85 10.90 5.54
CA TYR A 136 12.55 10.14 4.34
C TYR A 136 11.60 8.95 4.60
N ILE A 137 10.54 8.90 3.80
CA ILE A 137 9.61 7.78 3.68
C ILE A 137 9.62 7.34 2.22
N SER A 138 9.88 6.07 1.97
CA SER A 138 9.82 5.49 0.63
C SER A 138 8.37 5.41 0.17
N ILE A 139 8.02 6.17 -0.85
CA ILE A 139 6.76 6.03 -1.59
C ILE A 139 7.10 5.49 -2.97
N ARG A 140 6.81 4.21 -3.19
CA ARG A 140 7.27 3.48 -4.38
C ARG A 140 7.03 4.23 -5.69
N TYR A 141 5.90 4.93 -5.83
CA TYR A 141 5.60 5.72 -7.02
C TYR A 141 6.60 6.86 -7.23
N PHE A 142 6.91 7.62 -6.16
CA PHE A 142 7.84 8.75 -6.23
C PHE A 142 9.29 8.29 -6.36
N ASP A 143 9.66 7.19 -5.71
CA ASP A 143 11.00 6.60 -5.84
C ASP A 143 11.27 6.18 -7.30
N ASN A 144 10.28 5.56 -7.96
CA ASN A 144 10.40 5.19 -9.37
C ASN A 144 10.43 6.41 -10.30
N LEU A 145 9.63 7.46 -10.02
CA LEU A 145 9.70 8.71 -10.80
C LEU A 145 11.07 9.36 -10.64
N TYR A 146 11.61 9.40 -9.43
CA TYR A 146 12.94 9.93 -9.17
C TYR A 146 14.02 9.14 -9.92
N ALA A 147 13.98 7.81 -9.86
CA ALA A 147 14.90 6.95 -10.61
C ALA A 147 14.89 7.28 -12.11
N LEU A 148 13.70 7.37 -12.72
CA LEU A 148 13.56 7.76 -14.14
C LEU A 148 14.12 9.16 -14.41
N PHE A 149 13.88 10.12 -13.52
CA PHE A 149 14.35 11.49 -13.68
C PHE A 149 15.89 11.61 -13.68
N ILE A 150 16.58 10.79 -12.90
CA ILE A 150 18.06 10.73 -12.87
C ILE A 150 18.65 9.76 -13.90
N GLY A 151 17.84 9.19 -14.80
CA GLY A 151 18.28 8.28 -15.87
C GLY A 151 18.46 6.83 -15.44
N GLU A 152 17.99 6.44 -14.27
CA GLU A 152 17.96 5.06 -13.80
C GLU A 152 16.67 4.34 -14.24
N ARG A 153 16.65 3.01 -14.09
CA ARG A 153 15.47 2.20 -14.42
C ARG A 153 14.47 2.20 -13.27
N ALA A 154 13.19 2.38 -13.61
CA ALA A 154 12.11 2.14 -12.66
C ALA A 154 11.97 0.64 -12.35
N GLU A 155 11.72 0.32 -11.09
CA GLU A 155 11.41 -1.05 -10.65
C GLU A 155 9.97 -1.46 -11.01
N GLN A 156 9.06 -0.48 -11.09
CA GLN A 156 7.66 -0.71 -11.38
C GLN A 156 7.47 -0.94 -12.88
N CYS A 157 6.96 -2.12 -13.27
CA CYS A 157 6.83 -2.51 -14.68
C CYS A 157 6.01 -1.53 -15.52
N GLY A 158 4.94 -0.95 -14.98
CA GLY A 158 4.14 0.09 -15.66
C GLY A 158 4.90 1.39 -15.98
N MET A 159 6.07 1.60 -15.36
CA MET A 159 6.94 2.76 -15.60
C MET A 159 8.20 2.40 -16.39
N SER A 160 8.55 1.12 -16.46
CA SER A 160 9.76 0.64 -17.15
C SER A 160 9.57 0.50 -18.67
N GLY A 161 8.34 0.58 -19.18
CA GLY A 161 8.00 0.30 -20.57
C GLY A 161 8.16 -1.18 -20.97
N GLN A 162 8.41 -2.07 -20.03
CA GLN A 162 8.57 -3.51 -20.24
C GLN A 162 7.62 -4.27 -19.29
N CYS A 163 6.89 -5.24 -19.83
CA CYS A 163 6.10 -6.15 -19.01
C CYS A 163 7.00 -7.23 -18.39
N ASN A 164 6.90 -7.40 -17.08
CA ASN A 164 7.46 -8.56 -16.40
C ASN A 164 6.48 -9.71 -16.46
N ILE A 165 7.00 -10.92 -16.51
CA ILE A 165 6.19 -12.14 -16.41
C ILE A 165 5.75 -12.25 -14.95
N GLN A 166 4.43 -12.20 -14.73
CA GLN A 166 3.82 -12.46 -13.44
C GLN A 166 2.90 -13.66 -13.57
N TYR A 167 3.02 -14.57 -12.62
CA TYR A 167 2.13 -15.73 -12.53
C TYR A 167 1.16 -15.52 -11.38
N VAL A 168 -0.09 -15.81 -11.61
CA VAL A 168 -1.12 -15.89 -10.58
C VAL A 168 -1.52 -17.35 -10.50
N VAL A 169 -1.51 -17.91 -9.29
CA VAL A 169 -2.02 -19.27 -9.02
C VAL A 169 -3.34 -19.11 -8.28
N GLU A 170 -4.42 -19.53 -8.93
CA GLU A 170 -5.74 -19.48 -8.34
C GLU A 170 -5.96 -20.65 -7.35
N GLY A 171 -7.02 -20.56 -6.54
CA GLY A 171 -7.32 -21.58 -5.53
C GLY A 171 -7.60 -22.98 -6.08
N ASN A 172 -7.90 -23.10 -7.36
CA ASN A 172 -8.09 -24.36 -8.11
C ASN A 172 -6.80 -24.90 -8.75
N GLY A 173 -5.69 -24.13 -8.65
CA GLY A 173 -4.38 -24.50 -9.17
C GLY A 173 -4.09 -24.09 -10.61
N ASP A 174 -4.98 -23.33 -11.25
CA ASP A 174 -4.77 -22.76 -12.59
C ASP A 174 -3.80 -21.57 -12.55
#